data_9f3054eb86c5f311e5137dee93ef790c
#
_entry.id   9f3054eb86c5f311e5137dee93ef790c
#
_cell.length_a   1.000
_cell.length_b   1.000
_cell.length_c   1.000
_cell.angle_alpha   90.00
_cell.angle_beta   90.00
_cell.angle_gamma   90.00
#
_symmetry.space_group_name_H-M   'P 1'
#
loop_
_entity.id
_entity.type
_entity.pdbx_description
1 polymer ?
#
loop_
_entity_poly.entity_id
_entity_poly.type
_entity_poly.pdbx_seq_one_letter_code
_entity_poly.pdbx_strand_id
1 'polypeptide(L)'
;YNRIICQDKHLAKVFAKKFNVLSAKSILLHTKDDLYLINSLNFPLVIKPNYEGSSIGISNKNIVYNMEETKIVVYELLEIFKQPLLVEEFIGGKEVNITIVGDNKNIDIFEVVEDIHIKDSNFFDTNLYTLEHKQLNCENFSHKIITDDFSSEIKQNIINMYKSMGKIDYIRVDGKIYKNQFY
;
A
#
# COMPACT_ATOMS: atom_id res chain seq x y z
N TYR A 1 8.08 -4.89 -18.37
CA TYR A 1 7.95 -3.52 -17.86
C TYR A 1 6.94 -3.44 -16.71
N ASN A 2 5.68 -3.86 -16.90
CA ASN A 2 4.60 -3.78 -15.89
C ASN A 2 4.93 -4.54 -14.62
N ARG A 3 5.49 -5.76 -14.74
CA ARG A 3 5.89 -6.55 -13.58
C ARG A 3 6.91 -5.83 -12.69
N ILE A 4 7.84 -5.09 -13.29
CA ILE A 4 8.83 -4.30 -12.53
C ILE A 4 8.14 -3.20 -11.74
N ILE A 5 7.22 -2.44 -12.37
CA ILE A 5 6.47 -1.38 -11.69
C ILE A 5 5.65 -1.94 -10.52
N CYS A 6 4.94 -3.06 -10.73
CA CYS A 6 4.10 -3.66 -9.70
C CYS A 6 4.90 -4.31 -8.55
N GLN A 7 6.15 -4.70 -8.79
CA GLN A 7 6.99 -5.35 -7.80
C GLN A 7 7.78 -4.36 -6.94
N ASP A 8 8.09 -3.18 -7.48
CA ASP A 8 8.82 -2.10 -6.80
C ASP A 8 7.82 -1.08 -6.22
N LYS A 9 7.64 -1.09 -4.90
CA LYS A 9 6.68 -0.22 -4.22
C LYS A 9 6.97 1.27 -4.42
N HIS A 10 8.24 1.66 -4.41
CA HIS A 10 8.62 3.04 -4.65
C HIS A 10 8.30 3.46 -6.09
N LEU A 11 8.66 2.63 -7.06
CA LEU A 11 8.39 2.89 -8.47
C LEU A 11 6.87 2.92 -8.76
N ALA A 12 6.09 2.03 -8.13
CA ALA A 12 4.63 2.03 -8.25
C ALA A 12 4.03 3.36 -7.78
N LYS A 13 4.49 3.92 -6.65
CA LYS A 13 4.06 5.23 -6.15
C LYS A 13 4.43 6.38 -7.10
N VAL A 14 5.66 6.37 -7.62
CA VAL A 14 6.11 7.37 -8.61
C VAL A 14 5.26 7.30 -9.88
N PHE A 15 4.89 6.08 -10.30
CA PHE A 15 4.04 5.85 -11.45
C PHE A 15 2.60 6.33 -11.18
N ALA A 16 1.99 5.95 -10.06
CA ALA A 16 0.64 6.34 -9.66
C ALA A 16 0.46 7.86 -9.59
N LYS A 17 1.46 8.57 -9.08
CA LYS A 17 1.45 10.03 -8.98
C LYS A 17 1.26 10.73 -10.34
N LYS A 18 1.73 10.17 -11.45
CA LYS A 18 1.55 10.73 -12.79
C LYS A 18 0.09 10.78 -13.23
N PHE A 19 -0.76 10.00 -12.58
CA PHE A 19 -2.19 9.90 -12.86
C PHE A 19 -3.04 10.50 -11.73
N ASN A 20 -2.45 11.33 -10.87
CA ASN A 20 -3.11 11.92 -9.71
C ASN A 20 -3.71 10.89 -8.73
N VAL A 21 -3.15 9.66 -8.70
CA VAL A 21 -3.44 8.68 -7.66
C VAL A 21 -2.51 8.98 -6.50
N LEU A 22 -3.09 9.34 -5.36
CA LEU A 22 -2.32 9.70 -4.17
C LEU A 22 -1.60 8.49 -3.59
N SER A 23 -0.58 8.75 -2.80
CA SER A 23 0.09 7.75 -1.97
C SER A 23 0.73 8.45 -0.77
N ALA A 24 0.91 7.72 0.32
CA ALA A 24 1.58 8.22 1.51
C ALA A 24 2.95 8.83 1.14
N LYS A 25 3.30 9.93 1.79
CA LYS A 25 4.63 10.51 1.64
C LYS A 25 5.67 9.49 2.09
N SER A 26 6.69 9.27 1.28
CA SER A 26 7.63 8.17 1.49
C SER A 26 9.02 8.50 0.99
N ILE A 27 9.99 7.78 1.53
CA ILE A 27 11.39 7.78 1.10
C ILE A 27 11.86 6.34 0.90
N LEU A 28 12.87 6.15 0.06
CA LEU A 28 13.54 4.88 -0.15
C LEU A 28 14.89 4.92 0.55
N LEU A 29 15.13 3.98 1.48
CA LEU A 29 16.40 3.79 2.17
C LEU A 29 17.16 2.63 1.55
N HIS A 30 18.37 2.85 1.11
CA HIS A 30 19.25 1.79 0.61
C HIS A 30 20.17 1.25 1.71
N THR A 31 20.57 2.13 2.63
CA THR A 31 21.53 1.82 3.70
C THR A 31 21.12 2.49 5.02
N LYS A 32 21.81 2.11 6.10
CA LYS A 32 21.65 2.74 7.41
C LYS A 32 22.01 4.23 7.39
N ASP A 33 22.90 4.63 6.50
CA ASP A 33 23.37 6.02 6.41
C ASP A 33 22.28 6.95 5.86
N ASP A 34 21.24 6.41 5.19
CA ASP A 34 20.12 7.17 4.65
C ASP A 34 19.08 7.57 5.72
N LEU A 35 19.27 7.16 6.99
CA LEU A 35 18.31 7.43 8.06
C LEU A 35 17.98 8.91 8.27
N TYR A 36 18.89 9.82 7.96
CA TYR A 36 18.65 11.27 8.06
C TYR A 36 17.51 11.76 7.15
N LEU A 37 17.21 11.05 6.06
CA LEU A 37 16.12 11.40 5.13
C LEU A 37 14.75 11.32 5.81
N ILE A 38 14.61 10.49 6.85
CA ILE A 38 13.36 10.29 7.61
C ILE A 38 12.88 11.58 8.28
N ASN A 39 13.78 12.52 8.57
CA ASN A 39 13.45 13.81 9.17
C ASN A 39 12.44 14.63 8.31
N SER A 40 12.24 14.25 7.05
CA SER A 40 11.26 14.88 6.16
C SER A 40 9.84 14.32 6.31
N LEU A 41 9.66 13.21 7.06
CA LEU A 41 8.40 12.51 7.26
C LEU A 41 7.82 12.81 8.65
N ASN A 42 6.50 12.62 8.79
CA ASN A 42 5.78 12.74 10.05
C ASN A 42 5.45 11.37 10.62
N PHE A 43 5.70 11.16 11.90
CA PHE A 43 5.29 9.95 12.61
C PHE A 43 3.77 9.86 12.82
N PRO A 44 3.20 8.65 12.90
CA PRO A 44 3.84 7.34 12.81
C PRO A 44 4.27 6.98 11.39
N LEU A 45 5.29 6.15 11.26
CA LEU A 45 5.80 5.67 9.97
C LEU A 45 5.62 4.16 9.84
N VAL A 46 5.56 3.68 8.60
CA VAL A 46 5.61 2.24 8.27
C VAL A 46 6.88 1.95 7.48
N ILE A 47 7.58 0.90 7.86
CA ILE A 47 8.81 0.45 7.21
C ILE A 47 8.57 -0.88 6.53
N LYS A 48 8.83 -0.97 5.23
CA LYS A 48 8.52 -2.15 4.40
C LYS A 48 9.71 -2.51 3.51
N PRO A 49 9.99 -3.80 3.28
CA PRO A 49 10.87 -4.20 2.17
C PRO A 49 10.27 -3.73 0.83
N ASN A 50 11.09 -3.12 -0.03
CA ASN A 50 10.58 -2.48 -1.25
C ASN A 50 10.06 -3.47 -2.29
N TYR A 51 10.69 -4.66 -2.39
CA TYR A 51 10.41 -5.63 -3.46
C TYR A 51 9.55 -6.84 -3.01
N GLU A 52 9.22 -6.95 -1.73
CA GLU A 52 8.39 -8.05 -1.24
C GLU A 52 6.89 -7.80 -1.47
N GLY A 53 6.17 -8.86 -1.83
CA GLY A 53 4.72 -8.88 -1.95
C GLY A 53 4.03 -9.59 -0.76
N SER A 54 2.71 -9.72 -0.83
CA SER A 54 1.87 -10.56 0.06
C SER A 54 2.08 -10.30 1.56
N SER A 55 2.38 -9.09 1.96
CA SER A 55 2.70 -8.70 3.34
C SER A 55 3.94 -9.40 3.94
N ILE A 56 4.84 -9.96 3.12
CA ILE A 56 6.11 -10.51 3.59
C ILE A 56 6.95 -9.39 4.20
N GLY A 57 7.49 -9.62 5.40
CA GLY A 57 8.26 -8.62 6.14
C GLY A 57 7.42 -7.48 6.74
N ILE A 58 6.09 -7.66 6.81
CA ILE A 58 5.17 -6.67 7.38
C ILE A 58 4.47 -7.27 8.60
N SER A 59 4.61 -6.59 9.72
CA SER A 59 3.91 -6.84 10.97
C SER A 59 3.56 -5.50 11.63
N ASN A 60 2.79 -5.49 12.71
CA ASN A 60 2.51 -4.25 13.44
C ASN A 60 3.77 -3.62 14.06
N LYS A 61 4.85 -4.38 14.25
CA LYS A 61 6.16 -3.85 14.66
C LYS A 61 6.80 -2.91 13.63
N ASN A 62 6.32 -2.97 12.39
CA ASN A 62 6.80 -2.09 11.33
C ASN A 62 6.18 -0.68 11.41
N ILE A 63 5.15 -0.46 12.25
CA ILE A 63 4.65 0.85 12.60
C ILE A 63 5.53 1.40 13.72
N VAL A 64 6.19 2.53 13.46
CA VAL A 64 7.12 3.16 14.39
C VAL A 64 6.69 4.58 14.71
N TYR A 65 6.90 5.00 15.95
CA TYR A 65 6.38 6.26 16.47
C TYR A 65 7.48 7.29 16.78
N ASN A 66 8.74 6.88 16.68
CA ASN A 66 9.90 7.73 16.94
C ASN A 66 11.15 7.20 16.24
N MET A 67 12.22 8.00 16.26
CA MET A 67 13.48 7.68 15.59
C MET A 67 14.20 6.45 16.18
N GLU A 68 14.05 6.20 17.47
CA GLU A 68 14.69 5.05 18.14
C GLU A 68 14.10 3.74 17.63
N GLU A 69 12.78 3.64 17.61
CA GLU A 69 12.07 2.49 17.04
C GLU A 69 12.39 2.32 15.55
N THR A 70 12.44 3.45 14.82
CA THR A 70 12.79 3.44 13.40
C THR A 70 14.15 2.81 13.15
N LYS A 71 15.18 3.18 13.91
CA LYS A 71 16.53 2.61 13.77
C LYS A 71 16.53 1.11 13.97
N ILE A 72 15.83 0.63 15.01
CA ILE A 72 15.77 -0.80 15.32
C ILE A 72 15.16 -1.57 14.15
N VAL A 73 13.99 -1.13 13.66
CA VAL A 73 13.26 -1.81 12.57
C VAL A 73 14.01 -1.72 11.25
N VAL A 74 14.59 -0.56 10.90
CA VAL A 74 15.39 -0.40 9.68
C VAL A 74 16.59 -1.33 9.69
N TYR A 75 17.31 -1.44 10.82
CA TYR A 75 18.50 -2.28 10.90
C TYR A 75 18.14 -3.77 10.78
N GLU A 76 17.06 -4.18 11.45
CA GLU A 76 16.56 -5.55 11.36
C GLU A 76 16.16 -5.92 9.93
N LEU A 77 15.33 -5.09 9.28
CA LEU A 77 14.81 -5.38 7.94
C LEU A 77 15.91 -5.31 6.86
N LEU A 78 16.86 -4.37 6.95
CA LEU A 78 18.00 -4.33 6.03
C LEU A 78 18.86 -5.60 6.15
N GLU A 79 19.04 -6.11 7.37
CA GLU A 79 19.83 -7.33 7.62
C GLU A 79 19.12 -8.58 7.09
N ILE A 80 17.80 -8.68 7.29
CA ILE A 80 17.02 -9.85 6.87
C ILE A 80 16.82 -9.88 5.36
N PHE A 81 16.36 -8.76 4.78
CA PHE A 81 15.90 -8.73 3.39
C PHE A 81 16.99 -8.36 2.37
N LYS A 82 18.08 -7.74 2.80
CA LYS A 82 19.20 -7.33 1.93
C LYS A 82 18.76 -6.53 0.69
N GLN A 83 17.74 -5.68 0.85
CA GLN A 83 17.16 -4.85 -0.19
C GLN A 83 16.79 -3.48 0.35
N PRO A 84 16.53 -2.46 -0.52
CA PRO A 84 16.04 -1.18 -0.06
C PRO A 84 14.72 -1.29 0.71
N LEU A 85 14.53 -0.39 1.66
CA LEU A 85 13.30 -0.28 2.45
C LEU A 85 12.52 0.97 2.04
N LEU A 86 11.23 0.81 1.84
CA LEU A 86 10.31 1.93 1.73
C LEU A 86 9.87 2.34 3.13
N VAL A 87 10.14 3.59 3.50
CA VAL A 87 9.63 4.22 4.73
C VAL A 87 8.57 5.23 4.34
N GLU A 88 7.37 5.10 4.89
CA GLU A 88 6.24 5.97 4.53
C GLU A 88 5.45 6.40 5.75
N GLU A 89 4.80 7.57 5.67
CA GLU A 89 3.85 8.01 6.69
C GLU A 89 2.70 7.01 6.78
N PHE A 90 2.36 6.60 7.99
CA PHE A 90 1.24 5.67 8.21
C PHE A 90 -0.08 6.38 7.91
N ILE A 91 -0.89 5.77 7.07
CA ILE A 91 -2.25 6.20 6.79
C ILE A 91 -3.22 5.20 7.43
N GLY A 92 -4.05 5.68 8.35
CA GLY A 92 -5.16 4.92 8.90
C GLY A 92 -6.33 4.81 7.92
N GLY A 93 -7.50 4.44 8.43
CA GLY A 93 -8.74 4.35 7.66
C GLY A 93 -8.96 3.00 7.00
N LYS A 94 -9.87 2.95 6.04
CA LYS A 94 -10.35 1.72 5.42
C LYS A 94 -9.27 1.08 4.55
N GLU A 95 -9.00 -0.20 4.76
CA GLU A 95 -8.17 -1.00 3.86
C GLU A 95 -9.01 -1.41 2.66
N VAL A 96 -8.55 -1.12 1.45
CA VAL A 96 -9.29 -1.43 0.22
C VAL A 96 -8.39 -2.02 -0.84
N ASN A 97 -8.97 -2.88 -1.66
CA ASN A 97 -8.35 -3.36 -2.88
C ASN A 97 -9.27 -3.10 -4.08
N ILE A 98 -8.66 -2.74 -5.19
CA ILE A 98 -9.35 -2.42 -6.43
C ILE A 98 -8.93 -3.43 -7.48
N THR A 99 -9.88 -4.19 -7.98
CA THR A 99 -9.68 -5.16 -9.06
C THR A 99 -10.09 -4.55 -10.38
N ILE A 100 -9.20 -4.61 -11.37
CA ILE A 100 -9.50 -4.23 -12.75
C ILE A 100 -9.20 -5.40 -13.67
N VAL A 101 -10.19 -5.78 -14.46
CA VAL A 101 -10.08 -6.81 -15.51
C VAL A 101 -10.50 -6.18 -16.83
N GLY A 102 -9.78 -6.50 -17.89
CA GLY A 102 -10.05 -5.98 -19.23
C GLY A 102 -8.77 -5.76 -20.00
N ASP A 103 -8.83 -4.91 -21.00
CA ASP A 103 -7.65 -4.46 -21.74
C ASP A 103 -7.55 -2.91 -21.71
N ASN A 104 -6.56 -2.36 -22.42
CA ASN A 104 -6.36 -0.91 -22.46
C ASN A 104 -7.45 -0.13 -23.23
N LYS A 105 -8.39 -0.84 -23.89
CA LYS A 105 -9.54 -0.23 -24.60
C LYS A 105 -10.81 -0.39 -23.81
N ASN A 106 -11.08 -1.60 -23.31
CA ASN A 106 -12.31 -1.96 -22.61
C ASN A 106 -11.99 -2.46 -21.21
N ILE A 107 -12.73 -1.97 -20.23
CA ILE A 107 -12.69 -2.48 -18.86
C ILE A 107 -13.98 -3.26 -18.64
N ASP A 108 -13.83 -4.56 -18.39
CA ASP A 108 -14.93 -5.47 -18.14
C ASP A 108 -15.34 -5.45 -16.67
N ILE A 109 -14.38 -5.34 -15.77
CA ILE A 109 -14.59 -5.26 -14.32
C ILE A 109 -13.77 -4.11 -13.74
N PHE A 110 -14.42 -3.32 -12.92
CA PHE A 110 -13.79 -2.40 -11.97
C PHE A 110 -14.53 -2.54 -10.65
N GLU A 111 -13.92 -3.19 -9.68
CA GLU A 111 -14.54 -3.46 -8.39
C GLU A 111 -13.65 -2.98 -7.25
N VAL A 112 -14.27 -2.32 -6.28
CA VAL A 112 -13.61 -1.86 -5.04
C VAL A 112 -14.15 -2.66 -3.87
N VAL A 113 -13.26 -3.32 -3.15
CA VAL A 113 -13.58 -4.13 -1.99
C VAL A 113 -12.89 -3.56 -0.75
N GLU A 114 -13.67 -3.32 0.29
CA GLU A 114 -13.21 -2.93 1.62
C GLU A 114 -12.99 -4.19 2.48
N ASP A 115 -11.81 -4.31 3.07
CA ASP A 115 -11.51 -5.31 4.09
C ASP A 115 -11.92 -4.76 5.46
N ILE A 116 -12.76 -5.49 6.21
CA ILE A 116 -13.35 -5.04 7.47
C ILE A 116 -13.01 -6.06 8.56
N HIS A 117 -12.44 -5.59 9.67
CA HIS A 117 -12.28 -6.43 10.86
C HIS A 117 -13.64 -6.52 11.60
N ILE A 118 -14.13 -7.77 11.83
CA ILE A 118 -15.51 -8.04 12.26
C ILE A 118 -15.81 -7.44 13.65
N LYS A 119 -14.84 -7.43 14.56
CA LYS A 119 -15.00 -7.00 15.96
C LYS A 119 -14.54 -5.58 16.23
N ASP A 120 -13.80 -4.96 15.30
CA ASP A 120 -13.21 -3.63 15.49
C ASP A 120 -13.25 -2.86 14.17
N SER A 121 -14.24 -2.00 14.02
CA SER A 121 -14.41 -1.17 12.81
C SER A 121 -13.27 -0.18 12.57
N ASN A 122 -12.48 0.14 13.60
CA ASN A 122 -11.35 1.07 13.52
C ASN A 122 -9.99 0.35 13.49
N PHE A 123 -10.01 -0.97 13.32
CA PHE A 123 -8.81 -1.80 13.34
C PHE A 123 -7.67 -1.23 12.47
N PHE A 124 -7.98 -0.82 11.26
CA PHE A 124 -7.00 -0.29 10.32
C PHE A 124 -6.57 1.16 10.56
N ASP A 125 -7.12 1.82 11.56
CA ASP A 125 -6.62 3.15 11.98
C ASP A 125 -5.26 3.07 12.69
N THR A 126 -4.93 1.90 13.23
CA THR A 126 -3.68 1.68 13.98
C THR A 126 -2.96 0.37 13.64
N ASN A 127 -3.52 -0.45 12.76
CA ASN A 127 -2.98 -1.77 12.43
C ASN A 127 -2.76 -1.94 10.92
N LEU A 128 -1.84 -2.84 10.57
CA LEU A 128 -1.58 -3.29 9.20
C LEU A 128 -2.31 -4.61 8.91
N TYR A 129 -2.67 -4.83 7.65
CA TYR A 129 -3.17 -6.13 7.19
C TYR A 129 -1.98 -7.06 6.92
N THR A 130 -1.58 -7.80 7.94
CA THR A 130 -0.37 -8.64 7.93
C THR A 130 -0.61 -9.98 7.26
N LEU A 131 0.49 -10.71 6.98
CA LEU A 131 0.40 -12.09 6.48
C LEU A 131 -0.32 -13.02 7.46
N GLU A 132 -0.11 -12.82 8.77
CA GLU A 132 -0.79 -13.57 9.82
C GLU A 132 -2.32 -13.39 9.75
N HIS A 133 -2.79 -12.16 9.58
CA HIS A 133 -4.22 -11.89 9.40
C HIS A 133 -4.80 -12.60 8.17
N LYS A 134 -4.05 -12.67 7.08
CA LYS A 134 -4.49 -13.29 5.83
C LYS A 134 -4.52 -14.82 5.87
N GLN A 135 -3.67 -15.44 6.68
CA GLN A 135 -3.49 -16.90 6.69
C GLN A 135 -4.08 -17.59 7.93
N LEU A 136 -3.90 -17.00 9.11
CA LEU A 136 -4.24 -17.65 10.38
C LEU A 136 -5.48 -17.05 11.04
N ASN A 137 -5.82 -15.82 10.76
CA ASN A 137 -6.91 -15.09 11.40
C ASN A 137 -7.90 -14.52 10.36
N CYS A 138 -8.01 -15.15 9.21
CA CYS A 138 -8.89 -14.66 8.12
C CYS A 138 -10.38 -14.62 8.53
N GLU A 139 -10.81 -15.47 9.46
CA GLU A 139 -12.17 -15.49 10.02
C GLU A 139 -12.53 -14.20 10.79
N ASN A 140 -11.54 -13.39 11.18
CA ASN A 140 -11.78 -12.11 11.84
C ASN A 140 -12.07 -10.96 10.85
N PHE A 141 -12.01 -11.25 9.56
CA PHE A 141 -12.22 -10.26 8.51
C PHE A 141 -13.39 -10.63 7.61
N SER A 142 -14.08 -9.63 7.14
CA SER A 142 -15.11 -9.72 6.10
C SER A 142 -14.78 -8.74 4.98
N HIS A 143 -15.44 -8.94 3.84
CA HIS A 143 -15.23 -8.13 2.63
C HIS A 143 -16.55 -7.47 2.22
N LYS A 144 -16.50 -6.20 1.86
CA LYS A 144 -17.66 -5.44 1.40
C LYS A 144 -17.33 -4.77 0.07
N ILE A 145 -18.17 -5.01 -0.94
CA ILE A 145 -18.09 -4.26 -2.20
C ILE A 145 -18.60 -2.84 -1.95
N ILE A 146 -17.78 -1.84 -2.31
CA ILE A 146 -18.07 -0.42 -2.13
C ILE A 146 -17.89 0.37 -3.43
N THR A 147 -17.97 -0.30 -4.56
CA THR A 147 -17.72 0.31 -5.89
C THR A 147 -18.62 1.50 -6.17
N ASP A 148 -19.88 1.43 -5.77
CA ASP A 148 -20.87 2.51 -5.99
C ASP A 148 -20.61 3.74 -5.12
N ASP A 149 -19.98 3.54 -3.95
CA ASP A 149 -19.62 4.60 -3.01
C ASP A 149 -18.23 5.20 -3.31
N PHE A 150 -17.51 4.64 -4.30
CA PHE A 150 -16.16 5.07 -4.61
C PHE A 150 -16.15 6.31 -5.53
N SER A 151 -15.29 7.28 -5.23
CA SER A 151 -15.19 8.52 -6.00
C SER A 151 -14.97 8.27 -7.48
N SER A 152 -15.84 8.85 -8.32
CA SER A 152 -15.74 8.74 -9.78
C SER A 152 -14.48 9.39 -10.35
N GLU A 153 -13.97 10.45 -9.72
CA GLU A 153 -12.71 11.09 -10.10
C GLU A 153 -11.52 10.15 -9.82
N ILE A 154 -11.46 9.57 -8.62
CA ILE A 154 -10.39 8.62 -8.26
C ILE A 154 -10.46 7.40 -9.16
N LYS A 155 -11.66 6.87 -9.40
CA LYS A 155 -11.89 5.77 -10.35
C LYS A 155 -11.30 6.07 -11.72
N GLN A 156 -11.57 7.26 -12.26
CA GLN A 156 -11.06 7.66 -13.59
C GLN A 156 -9.54 7.79 -13.60
N ASN A 157 -8.93 8.32 -12.53
CA ASN A 157 -7.48 8.41 -12.39
C ASN A 157 -6.81 7.02 -12.40
N ILE A 158 -7.38 6.07 -11.66
CA ILE A 158 -6.89 4.68 -11.62
C ILE A 158 -7.08 3.98 -12.97
N ILE A 159 -8.21 4.21 -13.66
CA ILE A 159 -8.44 3.69 -15.01
C ILE A 159 -7.40 4.24 -16.01
N ASN A 160 -7.10 5.53 -15.94
CA ASN A 160 -6.08 6.14 -16.79
C ASN A 160 -4.69 5.55 -16.53
N MET A 161 -4.36 5.33 -15.26
CA MET A 161 -3.15 4.63 -14.85
C MET A 161 -3.09 3.21 -15.44
N TYR A 162 -4.16 2.43 -15.27
CA TYR A 162 -4.27 1.07 -15.83
C TYR A 162 -4.05 1.05 -17.35
N LYS A 163 -4.79 1.90 -18.08
CA LYS A 163 -4.69 1.96 -19.54
C LYS A 163 -3.29 2.34 -20.04
N SER A 164 -2.55 3.15 -19.28
CA SER A 164 -1.19 3.56 -19.62
C SER A 164 -0.15 2.45 -19.47
N MET A 165 -0.48 1.39 -18.73
CA MET A 165 0.41 0.23 -18.56
C MET A 165 0.52 -0.63 -19.83
N GLY A 166 -0.30 -0.35 -20.84
CA GLY A 166 -0.28 -1.07 -22.12
C GLY A 166 -1.00 -2.41 -22.02
N LYS A 167 -0.44 -3.46 -22.65
CA LYS A 167 -1.11 -4.76 -22.70
C LYS A 167 -1.03 -5.46 -21.34
N ILE A 168 -2.14 -5.40 -20.61
CA ILE A 168 -2.34 -6.03 -19.31
C ILE A 168 -3.83 -6.37 -19.17
N ASP A 169 -4.16 -7.59 -18.76
CA ASP A 169 -5.54 -8.08 -18.71
C ASP A 169 -6.13 -8.02 -17.29
N TYR A 170 -5.27 -7.90 -16.28
CA TYR A 170 -5.66 -7.89 -14.87
C TYR A 170 -4.67 -7.10 -14.03
N ILE A 171 -5.19 -6.30 -13.10
CA ILE A 171 -4.40 -5.68 -12.03
C ILE A 171 -5.21 -5.59 -10.73
N ARG A 172 -4.53 -5.66 -9.60
CA ARG A 172 -5.06 -5.26 -8.30
C ARG A 172 -4.27 -4.07 -7.77
N VAL A 173 -4.99 -3.04 -7.34
CA VAL A 173 -4.42 -1.86 -6.69
C VAL A 173 -4.85 -1.88 -5.24
N ASP A 174 -3.89 -2.08 -4.33
CA ASP A 174 -4.12 -2.10 -2.89
C ASP A 174 -3.87 -0.70 -2.33
N GLY A 175 -4.72 -0.24 -1.44
CA GLY A 175 -4.59 1.10 -0.86
C GLY A 175 -5.52 1.32 0.33
N LYS A 176 -5.59 2.58 0.76
CA LYS A 176 -6.45 2.97 1.88
C LYS A 176 -7.36 4.14 1.50
N ILE A 177 -8.56 4.15 2.09
CA ILE A 177 -9.43 5.33 2.05
C ILE A 177 -9.36 6.01 3.40
N TYR A 178 -8.86 7.24 3.40
CA TYR A 178 -8.80 8.09 4.59
C TYR A 178 -9.32 9.49 4.24
N LYS A 179 -10.28 10.01 5.03
CA LYS A 179 -10.92 11.32 4.78
C LYS A 179 -11.44 11.48 3.35
N ASN A 180 -12.10 10.44 2.83
CA ASN A 180 -12.64 10.36 1.47
C ASN A 180 -11.61 10.46 0.33
N GLN A 181 -10.33 10.23 0.63
CA GLN A 181 -9.28 10.15 -0.36
C GLN A 181 -8.68 8.74 -0.39
N PHE A 182 -8.32 8.27 -1.58
CA PHE A 182 -7.61 7.00 -1.78
C PHE A 182 -6.10 7.26 -1.84
N TYR A 183 -5.33 6.42 -1.11
CA TYR A 183 -3.87 6.49 -1.00
C TYR A 183 -3.23 5.16 -1.37
#